data_80b5d3e53c234fe23636f30379e0ffb3
#
_entry.id   80b5d3e53c234fe23636f30379e0ffb3
#
_cell.length_a   1.000
_cell.length_b   1.000
_cell.length_c   1.000
_cell.angle_alpha   90.00
_cell.angle_beta   90.00
_cell.angle_gamma   90.00
#
_symmetry.space_group_name_H-M   'P 1'
#
loop_
_entity.id
_entity.type
_entity.pdbx_description
1 polymer ?
#
loop_
_entity_poly.entity_id
_entity_poly.type
_entity_poly.pdbx_seq_one_letter_code
_entity_poly.pdbx_strand_id
1 'polypeptide(L)'
;MSPRVRFDDEADAEYRFAGRWYEARREHLGIEFLDAVDTTIDQIVAMPRAGPLVRRLPADLPVRRRAVTRFPYHVVYLEMATHIRILAMAHDRRKPGYWQDRLK
;
A
#
# COMPACT_ATOMS: atom_id res chain seq x y z
N MET A 1 12.34 1.47 8.39
CA MET A 1 11.15 2.18 7.88
C MET A 1 11.31 3.67 8.14
N SER A 2 10.92 4.48 7.17
CA SER A 2 10.96 5.93 7.32
C SER A 2 9.99 6.38 8.40
N PRO A 3 10.38 7.33 9.32
CA PRO A 3 9.42 7.90 10.29
C PRO A 3 8.29 8.66 9.62
N ARG A 4 8.40 8.94 8.31
CA ARG A 4 7.38 9.62 7.53
C ARG A 4 6.31 8.70 6.98
N VAL A 5 6.36 7.41 7.27
CA VAL A 5 5.41 6.42 6.79
C VAL A 5 4.80 5.69 7.98
N ARG A 6 3.47 5.59 7.99
CA ARG A 6 2.74 4.84 9.01
C ARG A 6 1.73 3.93 8.34
N PHE A 7 1.77 2.66 8.70
CA PHE A 7 0.80 1.68 8.24
C PHE A 7 -0.38 1.64 9.21
N ASP A 8 -1.60 1.64 8.67
CA ASP A 8 -2.74 1.19 9.46
C ASP A 8 -2.52 -0.27 9.87
N ASP A 9 -3.05 -0.68 10.99
CA ASP A 9 -2.86 -2.05 11.49
C ASP A 9 -3.29 -3.10 10.47
N GLU A 10 -4.41 -2.86 9.80
CA GLU A 10 -4.91 -3.78 8.78
C GLU A 10 -3.97 -3.83 7.56
N ALA A 11 -3.40 -2.70 7.18
CA ALA A 11 -2.45 -2.66 6.07
C ALA A 11 -1.16 -3.41 6.43
N ASP A 12 -0.69 -3.27 7.65
CA ASP A 12 0.49 -4.00 8.13
C ASP A 12 0.22 -5.51 8.14
N ALA A 13 -0.97 -5.91 8.58
CA ALA A 13 -1.36 -7.32 8.58
C ALA A 13 -1.41 -7.88 7.15
N GLU A 14 -1.96 -7.12 6.21
CA GLU A 14 -2.01 -7.51 4.79
C GLU A 14 -0.61 -7.67 4.21
N TYR A 15 0.28 -6.73 4.52
CA TYR A 15 1.67 -6.74 4.07
C TYR A 15 2.39 -8.00 4.56
N ARG A 16 2.27 -8.29 5.86
CA ARG A 16 2.92 -9.46 6.47
C ARG A 16 2.34 -10.77 5.95
N PHE A 17 1.02 -10.83 5.82
CA PHE A 17 0.35 -12.01 5.29
C PHE A 17 0.82 -12.33 3.87
N ALA A 18 0.87 -11.32 3.01
CA ALA A 18 1.30 -11.51 1.62
C ALA A 18 2.75 -11.98 1.56
N GLY A 19 3.63 -11.41 2.38
CA GLY A 19 5.02 -11.84 2.44
C GLY A 19 5.16 -13.32 2.80
N ARG A 20 4.41 -13.76 3.81
CA ARG A 20 4.42 -15.17 4.23
C ARG A 20 3.83 -16.07 3.15
N TRP A 21 2.76 -15.60 2.48
CA TRP A 21 2.13 -16.37 1.41
C TRP A 21 3.11 -16.63 0.26
N TYR A 22 3.86 -15.61 -0.15
CA TYR A 22 4.85 -15.75 -1.21
C TYR A 22 6.02 -16.64 -0.76
N GLU A 23 6.49 -16.48 0.48
CA GLU A 23 7.59 -17.30 0.99
C GLU A 23 7.22 -18.79 1.00
N ALA A 24 5.97 -19.12 1.27
CA ALA A 24 5.49 -20.49 1.24
C ALA A 24 5.46 -21.07 -0.19
N ARG A 25 5.44 -20.21 -1.20
CA ARG A 25 5.43 -20.62 -2.62
C ARG A 25 6.84 -20.90 -3.15
N ARG A 26 7.81 -20.09 -2.76
CA ARG A 26 9.20 -20.24 -3.17
C ARG A 26 10.10 -19.55 -2.15
N GLU A 27 11.18 -20.22 -1.76
CA GLU A 27 12.17 -19.65 -0.84
C GLU A 27 12.65 -18.29 -1.38
N HIS A 28 12.73 -17.32 -0.50
CA HIS A 28 13.13 -15.92 -0.76
C HIS A 28 12.11 -15.08 -1.51
N LEU A 29 11.00 -15.66 -2.00
CA LEU A 29 10.00 -14.88 -2.72
C LEU A 29 9.30 -13.87 -1.82
N GLY A 30 9.11 -14.21 -0.55
CA GLY A 30 8.57 -13.28 0.44
C GLY A 30 9.42 -12.05 0.60
N ILE A 31 10.76 -12.23 0.68
CA ILE A 31 11.69 -11.10 0.77
C ILE A 31 11.63 -10.24 -0.50
N GLU A 32 11.56 -10.87 -1.67
CA GLU A 32 11.42 -10.14 -2.94
C GLU A 32 10.15 -9.29 -2.95
N PHE A 33 9.04 -9.83 -2.44
CA PHE A 33 7.79 -9.09 -2.34
C PHE A 33 7.93 -7.88 -1.39
N LEU A 34 8.47 -8.11 -0.19
CA LEU A 34 8.64 -7.03 0.79
C LEU A 34 9.55 -5.93 0.25
N ASP A 35 10.62 -6.30 -0.46
CA ASP A 35 11.53 -5.33 -1.07
C ASP A 35 10.83 -4.53 -2.16
N ALA A 36 9.99 -5.17 -2.98
CA ALA A 36 9.23 -4.49 -4.03
C ALA A 36 8.24 -3.48 -3.42
N VAL A 37 7.59 -3.86 -2.32
CA VAL A 37 6.69 -2.94 -1.59
C VAL A 37 7.48 -1.77 -1.01
N ASP A 38 8.61 -2.03 -0.38
CA ASP A 38 9.43 -0.98 0.22
C ASP A 38 9.91 0.01 -0.84
N THR A 39 10.31 -0.48 -2.01
CA THR A 39 10.68 0.37 -3.14
C THR A 39 9.50 1.24 -3.58
N THR A 40 8.31 0.66 -3.66
CA THR A 40 7.09 1.38 -4.02
C THR A 40 6.80 2.49 -2.99
N ILE A 41 6.95 2.19 -1.71
CA ILE A 41 6.73 3.17 -0.63
C ILE A 41 7.76 4.29 -0.71
N ASP A 42 9.02 3.97 -1.01
CA ASP A 42 10.05 4.99 -1.19
C ASP A 42 9.69 5.95 -2.33
N GLN A 43 9.14 5.42 -3.42
CA GLN A 43 8.65 6.24 -4.53
C GLN A 43 7.48 7.13 -4.11
N ILE A 44 6.57 6.61 -3.28
CA ILE A 44 5.45 7.38 -2.76
C ILE A 44 5.95 8.53 -1.89
N VAL A 45 6.93 8.26 -1.01
CA VAL A 45 7.50 9.30 -0.15
C VAL A 45 8.17 10.39 -0.98
N ALA A 46 8.88 10.01 -2.05
CA ALA A 46 9.58 10.95 -2.92
C ALA A 46 8.59 11.82 -3.72
N MET A 47 7.48 11.24 -4.18
CA MET A 47 6.50 11.95 -5.02
C MET A 47 5.08 11.51 -4.66
N PRO A 48 4.56 11.97 -3.51
CA PRO A 48 3.29 11.44 -3.00
C PRO A 48 2.08 11.74 -3.89
N ARG A 49 2.17 12.75 -4.74
CA ARG A 49 1.06 13.13 -5.63
C ARG A 49 1.17 12.56 -7.04
N ALA A 50 2.20 11.76 -7.31
CA ALA A 50 2.38 11.13 -8.62
C ALA A 50 1.43 9.96 -8.85
N GLY A 51 1.00 9.27 -7.79
CA GLY A 51 0.06 8.16 -7.91
C GLY A 51 -1.34 8.63 -8.29
N PRO A 52 -2.09 7.86 -9.07
CA PRO A 52 -3.46 8.24 -9.44
C PRO A 52 -4.38 8.27 -8.21
N LEU A 53 -5.34 9.20 -8.24
CA LEU A 53 -6.37 9.27 -7.23
C LEU A 53 -7.32 8.08 -7.37
N VAL A 54 -7.75 7.55 -6.23
CA VAL A 54 -8.81 6.54 -6.20
C VAL A 54 -10.13 7.24 -6.50
N ARG A 55 -10.88 6.70 -7.44
CA ARG A 55 -12.14 7.28 -7.89
C ARG A 55 -13.27 6.98 -6.90
N ARG A 56 -14.35 7.78 -7.00
CA ARG A 56 -15.61 7.58 -6.24
C ARG A 56 -15.45 7.78 -4.73
N LEU A 57 -14.52 8.65 -4.35
CA LEU A 57 -14.40 9.12 -2.98
C LEU A 57 -14.77 10.58 -2.90
N PRO A 58 -15.18 11.08 -1.72
CA PRO A 58 -15.38 12.52 -1.53
C PRO A 58 -14.12 13.30 -1.91
N ALA A 59 -14.31 14.48 -2.49
CA ALA A 59 -13.20 15.27 -3.02
C ALA A 59 -12.21 15.72 -1.95
N ASP A 60 -12.62 15.75 -0.70
CA ASP A 60 -11.77 16.12 0.44
C ASP A 60 -10.93 14.93 0.95
N LEU A 61 -11.06 13.76 0.35
CA LEU A 61 -10.28 12.58 0.70
C LEU A 61 -9.40 12.16 -0.49
N PRO A 62 -8.22 12.81 -0.66
CA PRO A 62 -7.37 12.54 -1.82
C PRO A 62 -6.55 11.26 -1.64
N VAL A 63 -7.25 10.14 -1.57
CA VAL A 63 -6.62 8.83 -1.48
C VAL A 63 -6.05 8.45 -2.84
N ARG A 64 -4.82 7.96 -2.83
CA ARG A 64 -4.10 7.56 -4.04
C ARG A 64 -3.68 6.10 -3.93
N ARG A 65 -3.32 5.54 -5.09
CA ARG A 65 -2.78 4.19 -5.14
C ARG A 65 -1.54 4.16 -6.03
N ARG A 66 -0.68 3.17 -5.77
CA ARG A 66 0.49 2.94 -6.61
C ARG A 66 0.74 1.44 -6.73
N ALA A 67 0.90 0.97 -7.96
CA ALA A 67 1.14 -0.45 -8.22
C ALA A 67 2.52 -0.88 -7.72
N VAL A 68 2.59 -2.08 -7.16
CA VAL A 68 3.84 -2.73 -6.79
C VAL A 68 4.39 -3.43 -8.01
N THR A 69 5.65 -3.19 -8.36
CA THR A 69 6.28 -3.80 -9.52
C THR A 69 6.42 -5.32 -9.32
N ARG A 70 6.06 -6.09 -10.34
CA ARG A 70 6.18 -7.56 -10.41
C ARG A 70 5.13 -8.34 -9.61
N PHE A 71 4.35 -7.70 -8.75
CA PHE A 71 3.37 -8.40 -7.93
C PHE A 71 1.98 -7.79 -8.14
N PRO A 72 0.91 -8.60 -8.09
CA PRO A 72 -0.45 -8.11 -8.34
C PRO A 72 -1.03 -7.40 -7.11
N TYR A 73 -0.32 -6.41 -6.62
CA TYR A 73 -0.70 -5.60 -5.46
C TYR A 73 -0.54 -4.12 -5.76
N HIS A 74 -1.26 -3.32 -5.02
CA HIS A 74 -1.04 -1.87 -5.01
C HIS A 74 -1.13 -1.36 -3.58
N VAL A 75 -0.38 -0.29 -3.33
CA VAL A 75 -0.38 0.42 -2.06
C VAL A 75 -1.44 1.51 -2.13
N VAL A 76 -2.38 1.51 -1.21
CA VAL A 76 -3.39 2.56 -1.08
C VAL A 76 -2.96 3.48 0.06
N TYR A 77 -2.84 4.78 -0.22
CA TYR A 77 -2.26 5.69 0.74
C TYR A 77 -2.92 7.06 0.73
N LEU A 78 -2.67 7.79 1.80
CA LEU A 78 -3.15 9.15 1.98
C LEU A 78 -2.00 10.01 2.49
N GLU A 79 -1.73 11.12 1.80
CA GLU A 79 -0.74 12.08 2.25
C GLU A 79 -1.31 12.89 3.41
N MET A 80 -0.69 12.78 4.58
CA MET A 80 -1.05 13.54 5.76
C MET A 80 -0.07 14.70 5.93
N ALA A 81 -0.36 15.62 6.86
CA ALA A 81 0.49 16.78 7.09
C ALA A 81 1.94 16.42 7.45
N THR A 82 2.13 15.34 8.21
CA THR A 82 3.46 14.97 8.72
C THR A 82 3.98 13.63 8.22
N HIS A 83 3.14 12.84 7.55
CA HIS A 83 3.53 11.48 7.14
C HIS A 83 2.63 10.98 6.02
N ILE A 84 3.04 9.86 5.42
CA ILE A 84 2.21 9.09 4.49
C ILE A 84 1.52 7.99 5.31
N ARG A 85 0.20 7.96 5.27
CA ARG A 85 -0.59 6.91 5.90
C ARG A 85 -0.88 5.83 4.87
N ILE A 86 -0.45 4.60 5.14
CA ILE A 86 -0.73 3.45 4.29
C ILE A 86 -2.03 2.81 4.78
N LEU A 87 -3.08 2.91 3.96
CA LEU A 87 -4.41 2.41 4.28
C LEU A 87 -4.56 0.94 3.99
N ALA A 88 -3.93 0.46 2.93
CA ALA A 88 -4.10 -0.93 2.50
C ALA A 88 -2.94 -1.38 1.63
N MET A 89 -2.62 -2.66 1.76
CA MET A 89 -1.81 -3.42 0.82
C MET A 89 -2.79 -4.31 0.08
N ALA A 90 -3.29 -3.83 -1.06
CA ALA A 90 -4.45 -4.40 -1.72
C ALA A 90 -4.06 -5.29 -2.89
N HIS A 91 -4.48 -6.56 -2.83
CA HIS A 91 -4.36 -7.43 -3.99
C HIS A 91 -5.27 -6.89 -5.11
N ASP A 92 -4.79 -6.91 -6.35
CA ASP A 92 -5.50 -6.33 -7.49
C ASP A 92 -6.87 -6.97 -7.74
N ARG A 93 -7.10 -8.19 -7.24
CA ARG A 93 -8.37 -8.90 -7.38
C ARG A 93 -9.36 -8.65 -6.23
N ARG A 94 -8.95 -7.92 -5.19
CA ARG A 94 -9.87 -7.57 -4.11
C ARG A 94 -10.91 -6.58 -4.64
N LYS A 95 -12.09 -6.60 -4.02
CA LYS A 95 -13.16 -5.66 -4.34
C LYS A 95 -12.65 -4.23 -4.20
N PRO A 96 -12.79 -3.38 -5.23
CA PRO A 96 -12.35 -1.99 -5.13
C PRO A 96 -12.98 -1.29 -3.93
N GLY A 97 -12.16 -0.58 -3.16
CA GLY A 97 -12.65 0.18 -2.03
C GLY A 97 -12.96 -0.64 -0.78
N TYR A 98 -12.56 -1.91 -0.71
CA TYR A 98 -12.82 -2.74 0.48
C TYR A 98 -12.24 -2.12 1.76
N TRP A 99 -11.26 -1.25 1.63
CA TRP A 99 -10.55 -0.58 2.72
C TRP A 99 -11.23 0.74 3.15
N GLN A 100 -12.32 1.14 2.52
CA GLN A 100 -12.92 2.46 2.76
C GLN A 100 -13.32 2.69 4.23
N ASP A 101 -13.71 1.65 4.93
CA ASP A 101 -14.05 1.76 6.35
C ASP A 101 -12.88 2.21 7.22
N ARG A 102 -11.66 2.04 6.74
CA ARG A 102 -10.44 2.46 7.45
C ARG A 102 -10.26 3.98 7.48
N LEU A 103 -10.99 4.69 6.62
CA LEU A 103 -10.93 6.15 6.56
C LEU A 103 -11.63 6.85 7.73
N LYS A 104 -12.43 6.11 8.48
CA LYS A 104 -13.17 6.65 9.61
C LYS A 104 -12.27 6.93 10.81
#